data_028697af095b114492dcf3fc398292ba
#
_entry.id   028697af095b114492dcf3fc398292ba
#
_cell.length_a   1.000
_cell.length_b   1.000
_cell.length_c   1.000
_cell.angle_alpha   90.00
_cell.angle_beta   90.00
_cell.angle_gamma   90.00
#
_symmetry.space_group_name_H-M   'P 1'
#
loop_
_entity.id
_entity.type
_entity.pdbx_description
1 polymer ?
#
loop_
_entity_poly.entity_id
_entity_poly.type
_entity_poly.pdbx_seq_one_letter_code
_entity_poly.pdbx_strand_id
1 'polypeptide(L)'
;FLKDTAPMPYAENSGTGLEVKTENQLADMTEILGSAFVKSDKFPALAWEVNGSDDIDTSTKPTPSVTPASTPKIEEKIPSYSSQGKWSDSVAETFDSGNGSKENPYVIKTASELALLAKNVNKGESYKDAYFKLNNNIDLTEKYWISIGNAEDKAFSGHFNGNGYEVKLNTENQKVSGLFGYTANAEITLLGVDGLVSGEDIGGGIVGIARDTKIENCYSNTAVLADEYVGGLVGQILSGSKVTNCYATGTVKAKKAGTLFGAFTNGVSAENLYYRIIGDKMPYGENASTNTNIATGRTDEYMQSDAFVYDLWCVKEQEVDGKTVEVAPIFYVGSKYPVLNNEYKESKIISINLVSSGESLETDTSHTFTAKIYGKNLNKNITAKWSSDNSAVTVEQSSDITITNGVGTLNASIIIDSAKLGNAKDITVKCEIGGISSAVSVKVSEPKWSGKGTEEEPYIIKSLEDMNILSESVADGNSYKGVYFKL
;
A
#
# COMPACT_ATOMS: atom_id res chain seq x y z
N PHE A 1 22.26 8.08 -0.02
CA PHE A 1 23.70 7.87 -0.24
C PHE A 1 24.44 7.81 1.08
N LEU A 2 25.41 6.93 1.19
CA LEU A 2 26.19 6.70 2.40
C LEU A 2 27.68 6.89 2.09
N LYS A 3 28.41 7.41 3.07
CA LYS A 3 29.86 7.43 2.99
C LYS A 3 30.39 5.99 3.12
N ASP A 4 31.38 5.62 2.29
CA ASP A 4 32.00 4.28 2.23
C ASP A 4 32.56 3.75 3.55
N THR A 5 32.86 4.63 4.50
CA THR A 5 33.35 4.28 5.85
C THR A 5 32.26 4.29 6.92
N ALA A 6 31.01 4.59 6.57
CA ALA A 6 29.91 4.56 7.52
C ALA A 6 29.46 3.12 7.77
N PRO A 7 29.10 2.75 9.03
CA PRO A 7 28.48 1.46 9.27
C PRO A 7 27.19 1.36 8.45
N MET A 8 27.01 0.24 7.77
CA MET A 8 25.83 -0.05 6.96
C MET A 8 24.58 0.07 7.83
N PRO A 9 23.64 0.98 7.52
CA PRO A 9 22.43 1.12 8.35
C PRO A 9 21.51 -0.08 8.30
N TYR A 10 21.69 -0.95 7.29
CA TYR A 10 20.91 -2.19 7.12
C TYR A 10 21.83 -3.30 6.63
N ALA A 11 22.24 -4.19 7.53
CA ALA A 11 23.17 -5.30 7.21
C ALA A 11 22.56 -6.38 6.28
N GLU A 12 21.25 -6.37 6.02
CA GLU A 12 20.54 -7.45 5.32
C GLU A 12 19.61 -6.96 4.19
N ASN A 13 19.66 -5.68 3.80
CA ASN A 13 18.79 -5.20 2.73
C ASN A 13 19.51 -5.22 1.39
N SER A 14 19.27 -6.28 0.60
CA SER A 14 19.67 -6.36 -0.82
C SER A 14 18.86 -5.42 -1.74
N GLY A 15 18.21 -4.39 -1.20
CA GLY A 15 17.45 -3.40 -1.94
C GLY A 15 18.37 -2.59 -2.85
N THR A 16 18.07 -2.60 -4.13
CA THR A 16 18.79 -1.94 -5.23
C THR A 16 18.74 -0.40 -5.20
N GLY A 17 18.33 0.22 -4.09
CA GLY A 17 18.15 1.66 -3.95
C GLY A 17 19.23 2.41 -3.14
N LEU A 18 20.18 1.70 -2.50
CA LEU A 18 21.25 2.34 -1.73
C LEU A 18 22.56 2.25 -2.50
N GLU A 19 23.09 3.40 -2.90
CA GLU A 19 24.38 3.49 -3.56
C GLU A 19 25.44 4.01 -2.59
N VAL A 20 26.54 3.29 -2.44
CA VAL A 20 27.68 3.72 -1.62
C VAL A 20 28.54 4.69 -2.43
N LYS A 21 28.79 5.87 -1.88
CA LYS A 21 29.59 6.93 -2.51
C LYS A 21 30.75 7.33 -1.61
N THR A 22 31.89 7.65 -2.23
CA THR A 22 33.01 8.29 -1.54
C THR A 22 32.68 9.74 -1.18
N GLU A 23 33.45 10.36 -0.27
CA GLU A 23 33.28 11.79 0.07
C GLU A 23 33.29 12.68 -1.15
N ASN A 24 34.24 12.45 -2.06
CA ASN A 24 34.36 13.24 -3.29
C ASN A 24 33.15 13.07 -4.21
N GLN A 25 32.64 11.85 -4.35
CA GLN A 25 31.46 11.59 -5.15
C GLN A 25 30.19 12.20 -4.50
N LEU A 26 30.11 12.25 -3.18
CA LEU A 26 29.01 12.93 -2.49
C LEU A 26 29.08 14.46 -2.67
N ALA A 27 30.28 15.04 -2.64
CA ALA A 27 30.45 16.47 -2.87
C ALA A 27 30.05 16.93 -4.28
N ASP A 28 30.13 16.05 -5.28
CA ASP A 28 29.76 16.32 -6.67
C ASP A 28 28.29 16.05 -7.03
N MET A 29 27.48 15.67 -6.06
CA MET A 29 26.06 15.27 -6.31
C MET A 29 25.06 16.42 -6.43
N THR A 30 25.51 17.67 -6.52
CA THR A 30 24.63 18.85 -6.59
C THR A 30 23.65 18.81 -7.78
N GLU A 31 24.07 18.24 -8.91
CA GLU A 31 23.21 18.10 -10.10
C GLU A 31 22.04 17.14 -9.86
N ILE A 32 22.27 16.09 -9.07
CA ILE A 32 21.25 15.09 -8.74
C ILE A 32 20.30 15.61 -7.64
N LEU A 33 20.82 16.39 -6.69
CA LEU A 33 20.07 16.92 -5.56
C LEU A 33 19.27 18.20 -5.90
N GLY A 34 19.52 18.79 -7.06
CA GLY A 34 18.82 19.95 -7.57
C GLY A 34 19.33 21.30 -7.06
N SER A 35 18.71 22.38 -7.54
CA SER A 35 19.19 23.77 -7.36
C SER A 35 19.22 24.29 -5.91
N ALA A 36 18.62 23.57 -4.96
CA ALA A 36 18.68 23.90 -3.54
C ALA A 36 20.06 23.58 -2.91
N PHE A 37 20.90 22.80 -3.61
CA PHE A 37 22.21 22.38 -3.14
C PHE A 37 23.34 22.95 -4.02
N VAL A 38 24.46 23.26 -3.40
CA VAL A 38 25.68 23.70 -4.06
C VAL A 38 26.83 22.80 -3.64
N LYS A 39 27.86 22.73 -4.52
CA LYS A 39 29.06 21.96 -4.25
C LYS A 39 29.80 22.56 -3.06
N SER A 40 30.24 21.73 -2.12
CA SER A 40 31.14 22.10 -1.04
C SER A 40 32.29 21.08 -0.94
N ASP A 41 33.25 21.33 -0.04
CA ASP A 41 34.49 20.54 0.04
C ASP A 41 34.33 19.08 0.42
N LYS A 42 33.20 18.73 1.09
CA LYS A 42 32.96 17.35 1.59
C LYS A 42 31.60 16.78 1.20
N PHE A 43 30.54 17.58 1.28
CA PHE A 43 29.16 17.15 1.00
C PHE A 43 28.40 18.28 0.30
N PRO A 44 27.38 18.02 -0.51
CA PRO A 44 26.49 19.06 -1.00
C PRO A 44 25.93 19.86 0.18
N ALA A 45 26.09 21.18 0.12
CA ALA A 45 25.55 22.12 1.11
C ALA A 45 24.32 22.82 0.55
N LEU A 46 23.40 23.23 1.42
CA LEU A 46 22.27 24.04 0.98
C LEU A 46 22.76 25.39 0.45
N ALA A 47 22.25 25.84 -0.68
CA ALA A 47 22.71 27.03 -1.38
C ALA A 47 22.73 28.29 -0.50
N TRP A 48 21.83 28.37 0.48
CA TRP A 48 21.76 29.48 1.44
C TRP A 48 22.80 29.37 2.58
N GLU A 49 23.39 28.21 2.84
CA GLU A 49 24.42 28.01 3.88
C GLU A 49 25.83 28.47 3.38
N VAL A 50 26.10 28.35 2.08
CA VAL A 50 27.44 28.66 1.49
C VAL A 50 27.56 30.11 1.07
N ASN A 51 26.46 30.78 0.75
CA ASN A 51 26.44 32.19 0.38
C ASN A 51 26.41 33.16 1.58
N GLY A 52 26.60 32.68 2.78
CA GLY A 52 26.49 33.44 4.03
C GLY A 52 27.78 33.97 4.62
N SER A 53 28.91 34.02 3.88
CA SER A 53 30.12 34.70 4.33
C SER A 53 30.38 35.96 3.47
N ASP A 54 30.24 37.10 4.14
CA ASP A 54 30.56 38.46 3.79
C ASP A 54 29.47 39.29 3.09
N ASP A 55 28.99 40.31 3.86
CA ASP A 55 28.14 41.43 3.45
C ASP A 55 26.63 41.17 3.19
N ILE A 56 25.96 40.62 4.15
CA ILE A 56 24.49 40.84 4.26
C ILE A 56 24.22 41.77 5.45
N ASP A 57 23.74 42.96 5.11
CA ASP A 57 23.09 43.89 6.07
C ASP A 57 22.06 43.10 6.89
N THR A 58 22.38 42.88 8.17
CA THR A 58 21.54 42.13 9.10
C THR A 58 20.23 42.82 9.43
N SER A 59 19.97 44.00 8.87
CA SER A 59 18.73 44.77 9.03
C SER A 59 17.59 44.28 8.12
N THR A 60 17.90 43.49 7.09
CA THR A 60 16.92 42.93 6.13
C THR A 60 16.91 41.40 6.07
N LYS A 61 17.44 40.74 7.11
CA LYS A 61 17.23 39.29 7.22
C LYS A 61 15.71 39.06 7.21
N PRO A 62 15.13 38.47 6.15
CA PRO A 62 13.81 37.92 6.31
C PRO A 62 14.01 36.85 7.37
N THR A 63 13.56 37.13 8.57
CA THR A 63 13.21 36.06 9.48
C THR A 63 12.34 35.15 8.62
N PRO A 64 12.74 33.89 8.37
CA PRO A 64 11.77 32.97 7.84
C PRO A 64 10.70 32.94 8.90
N SER A 65 9.67 33.76 8.73
CA SER A 65 8.38 33.43 9.26
C SER A 65 7.95 32.19 8.46
N VAL A 66 8.64 31.09 8.69
CA VAL A 66 8.00 29.81 8.70
C VAL A 66 7.15 29.86 9.96
N THR A 67 6.06 30.61 9.89
CA THR A 67 4.80 30.05 10.37
C THR A 67 4.84 28.66 9.76
N PRO A 68 4.98 27.58 10.54
CA PRO A 68 4.83 26.24 9.99
C PRO A 68 3.54 26.37 9.19
N ALA A 69 3.62 26.20 7.86
CA ALA A 69 2.43 26.17 7.05
C ALA A 69 1.57 25.21 7.83
N SER A 70 0.52 25.72 8.45
CA SER A 70 -0.32 24.94 9.34
C SER A 70 -0.67 23.76 8.47
N THR A 71 -0.09 22.61 8.80
CA THR A 71 -0.42 21.33 8.15
C THR A 71 -1.93 21.40 8.13
N PRO A 72 -2.60 21.36 6.96
CA PRO A 72 -4.02 21.56 6.92
C PRO A 72 -4.55 20.63 7.99
N LYS A 73 -5.17 21.21 9.03
CA LYS A 73 -5.71 20.45 10.15
C LYS A 73 -6.79 19.61 9.50
N ILE A 74 -6.44 18.38 9.13
CA ILE A 74 -7.42 17.43 8.59
C ILE A 74 -8.43 17.34 9.72
N GLU A 75 -9.60 17.93 9.53
CA GLU A 75 -10.69 17.77 10.49
C GLU A 75 -10.97 16.28 10.54
N GLU A 76 -10.57 15.67 11.65
CA GLU A 76 -10.81 14.25 11.92
C GLU A 76 -12.32 14.06 12.07
N LYS A 77 -12.97 13.74 10.95
CA LYS A 77 -14.41 13.55 10.92
C LYS A 77 -14.75 12.21 11.58
N ILE A 78 -15.19 12.29 12.83
CA ILE A 78 -15.77 11.14 13.53
C ILE A 78 -17.13 10.84 12.88
N PRO A 79 -17.35 9.61 12.35
CA PRO A 79 -18.65 9.25 11.80
C PRO A 79 -19.71 9.24 12.89
N SER A 80 -20.96 9.50 12.51
CA SER A 80 -22.11 9.37 13.40
C SER A 80 -23.18 8.54 12.71
N TYR A 81 -23.83 7.67 13.46
CA TYR A 81 -24.86 6.76 12.96
C TYR A 81 -26.16 6.91 13.78
N SER A 82 -27.30 6.75 13.11
CA SER A 82 -28.61 6.78 13.75
C SER A 82 -29.02 5.37 14.18
N SER A 83 -28.21 4.71 15.01
CA SER A 83 -28.47 3.34 15.46
C SER A 83 -29.62 3.30 16.46
N GLN A 84 -30.51 2.29 16.34
CA GLN A 84 -31.63 2.07 17.23
C GLN A 84 -31.66 0.62 17.73
N GLY A 85 -31.66 0.44 19.06
CA GLY A 85 -31.61 -0.88 19.66
C GLY A 85 -30.23 -1.53 19.56
N LYS A 86 -30.17 -2.81 19.86
CA LYS A 86 -28.90 -3.57 19.91
C LYS A 86 -28.98 -4.80 19.01
N TRP A 87 -27.84 -5.19 18.44
CA TRP A 87 -27.76 -6.43 17.69
C TRP A 87 -27.96 -7.66 18.55
N SER A 88 -27.70 -7.58 19.88
CA SER A 88 -28.05 -8.64 20.85
C SER A 88 -29.53 -9.02 20.87
N ASP A 89 -30.41 -8.12 20.42
CA ASP A 89 -31.85 -8.30 20.35
C ASP A 89 -32.35 -8.82 18.98
N SER A 90 -31.40 -8.96 18.02
CA SER A 90 -31.67 -9.34 16.62
C SER A 90 -30.72 -10.45 16.16
N VAL A 91 -30.75 -11.55 16.88
CA VAL A 91 -29.81 -12.68 16.74
C VAL A 91 -30.41 -13.76 15.88
N ALA A 92 -29.66 -14.31 14.93
CA ALA A 92 -30.05 -15.48 14.16
C ALA A 92 -30.19 -16.72 15.05
N GLU A 93 -30.96 -17.72 14.60
CA GLU A 93 -31.08 -19.00 15.29
C GLU A 93 -29.86 -19.89 15.06
N THR A 94 -29.31 -19.86 13.85
CA THR A 94 -28.17 -20.67 13.41
C THR A 94 -27.26 -19.86 12.54
N PHE A 95 -26.02 -20.32 12.32
CA PHE A 95 -25.15 -19.86 11.25
C PHE A 95 -25.67 -20.37 9.89
N ASP A 96 -25.31 -19.70 8.79
CA ASP A 96 -25.74 -20.05 7.43
C ASP A 96 -25.40 -21.52 7.08
N SER A 97 -24.18 -21.93 7.41
CA SER A 97 -23.70 -23.29 7.15
C SER A 97 -22.42 -23.58 7.95
N GLY A 98 -21.91 -24.80 7.80
CA GLY A 98 -20.71 -25.26 8.47
C GLY A 98 -20.98 -25.94 9.82
N ASN A 99 -19.92 -26.54 10.36
CA ASN A 99 -19.93 -27.22 11.66
C ASN A 99 -18.82 -26.74 12.60
N GLY A 100 -18.08 -25.69 12.18
CA GLY A 100 -16.98 -25.10 12.94
C GLY A 100 -15.65 -25.84 12.84
N SER A 101 -15.54 -26.90 12.05
CA SER A 101 -14.23 -27.51 11.77
C SER A 101 -13.42 -26.67 10.80
N LYS A 102 -12.10 -26.92 10.71
CA LYS A 102 -11.22 -26.23 9.79
C LYS A 102 -11.63 -26.42 8.31
N GLU A 103 -12.07 -27.63 7.98
CA GLU A 103 -12.52 -28.02 6.63
C GLU A 103 -13.91 -27.52 6.31
N ASN A 104 -14.74 -27.28 7.34
CA ASN A 104 -16.13 -26.84 7.21
C ASN A 104 -16.47 -25.78 8.28
N PRO A 105 -15.87 -24.56 8.18
CA PRO A 105 -16.07 -23.50 9.16
C PRO A 105 -17.53 -23.02 9.21
N TYR A 106 -17.96 -22.49 10.34
CA TYR A 106 -19.23 -21.75 10.41
C TYR A 106 -19.17 -20.55 9.45
N VAL A 107 -20.17 -20.43 8.59
CA VAL A 107 -20.29 -19.34 7.61
C VAL A 107 -21.21 -18.26 8.16
N ILE A 108 -20.75 -17.01 8.11
CA ILE A 108 -21.48 -15.83 8.55
C ILE A 108 -21.69 -14.91 7.33
N LYS A 109 -22.95 -14.63 6.99
CA LYS A 109 -23.35 -13.78 5.87
C LYS A 109 -24.09 -12.52 6.30
N THR A 110 -24.64 -12.51 7.50
CA THR A 110 -25.54 -11.47 7.98
C THR A 110 -25.13 -10.91 9.35
N ALA A 111 -25.59 -9.69 9.65
CA ALA A 111 -25.40 -9.06 10.94
C ALA A 111 -25.99 -9.89 12.10
N SER A 112 -27.13 -10.55 11.87
CA SER A 112 -27.79 -11.41 12.88
C SER A 112 -27.01 -12.67 13.20
N GLU A 113 -26.31 -13.25 12.21
CA GLU A 113 -25.41 -14.41 12.42
C GLU A 113 -24.15 -14.01 13.16
N LEU A 114 -23.58 -12.82 12.84
CA LEU A 114 -22.46 -12.28 13.60
C LEU A 114 -22.87 -11.97 15.05
N ALA A 115 -24.10 -11.48 15.26
CA ALA A 115 -24.69 -11.29 16.59
C ALA A 115 -24.94 -12.62 17.33
N LEU A 116 -25.18 -13.73 16.62
CA LEU A 116 -25.26 -15.07 17.23
C LEU A 116 -23.89 -15.47 17.80
N LEU A 117 -22.80 -15.25 17.05
CA LEU A 117 -21.44 -15.48 17.56
C LEU A 117 -21.20 -14.65 18.84
N ALA A 118 -21.47 -13.34 18.78
CA ALA A 118 -21.30 -12.44 19.93
C ALA A 118 -22.12 -12.91 21.15
N LYS A 119 -23.40 -13.28 20.95
CA LYS A 119 -24.26 -13.76 22.01
C LYS A 119 -23.75 -15.02 22.68
N ASN A 120 -23.28 -15.99 21.90
CA ASN A 120 -22.77 -17.24 22.41
C ASN A 120 -21.47 -17.07 23.20
N VAL A 121 -20.52 -16.28 22.65
CA VAL A 121 -19.28 -15.96 23.35
C VAL A 121 -19.57 -15.20 24.65
N ASN A 122 -20.45 -14.22 24.63
CA ASN A 122 -20.84 -13.42 25.79
C ASN A 122 -21.63 -14.23 26.85
N LYS A 123 -22.10 -15.43 26.51
CA LYS A 123 -22.65 -16.40 27.46
C LYS A 123 -21.63 -17.40 28.00
N GLY A 124 -20.38 -17.34 27.52
CA GLY A 124 -19.25 -18.16 27.97
C GLY A 124 -18.84 -19.28 27.02
N GLU A 125 -19.40 -19.36 25.79
CA GLU A 125 -18.88 -20.25 24.75
C GLU A 125 -17.69 -19.62 24.08
N SER A 126 -16.48 -20.03 24.43
CA SER A 126 -15.25 -19.42 23.90
C SER A 126 -14.95 -19.77 22.45
N TYR A 127 -15.59 -20.80 21.92
CA TYR A 127 -15.34 -21.37 20.58
C TYR A 127 -13.89 -21.76 20.34
N LYS A 128 -13.20 -22.22 21.40
CA LYS A 128 -11.85 -22.73 21.26
C LYS A 128 -11.78 -23.78 20.14
N ASP A 129 -10.79 -23.63 19.26
CA ASP A 129 -10.54 -24.48 18.11
C ASP A 129 -11.66 -24.51 17.04
N ALA A 130 -12.69 -23.68 17.17
CA ALA A 130 -13.73 -23.55 16.16
C ALA A 130 -13.35 -22.49 15.12
N TYR A 131 -13.76 -22.74 13.87
CA TYR A 131 -13.47 -21.91 12.71
C TYR A 131 -14.71 -21.19 12.21
N PHE A 132 -14.54 -19.88 11.96
CA PHE A 132 -15.56 -18.99 11.40
C PHE A 132 -15.06 -18.34 10.13
N LYS A 133 -15.96 -18.11 9.17
CA LYS A 133 -15.64 -17.45 7.91
C LYS A 133 -16.74 -16.48 7.52
N LEU A 134 -16.39 -15.24 7.22
CA LEU A 134 -17.33 -14.32 6.58
C LEU A 134 -17.55 -14.71 5.11
N ASN A 135 -18.77 -14.45 4.63
CA ASN A 135 -19.11 -14.63 3.23
C ASN A 135 -19.85 -13.42 2.62
N ASN A 136 -19.89 -12.30 3.33
CA ASN A 136 -20.35 -10.97 2.89
C ASN A 136 -19.69 -9.88 3.72
N ASN A 137 -19.68 -8.63 3.18
CA ASN A 137 -19.54 -7.44 4.02
C ASN A 137 -20.74 -7.34 4.96
N ILE A 138 -20.49 -6.95 6.20
CA ILE A 138 -21.51 -6.83 7.22
C ILE A 138 -21.59 -5.40 7.72
N ASP A 139 -22.72 -4.74 7.52
CA ASP A 139 -23.01 -3.43 8.10
C ASP A 139 -23.80 -3.57 9.40
N LEU A 140 -23.18 -3.16 10.51
CA LEU A 140 -23.76 -3.18 11.85
C LEU A 140 -24.25 -1.79 12.30
N THR A 141 -24.20 -0.77 11.45
CA THR A 141 -24.49 0.62 11.87
C THR A 141 -25.96 0.91 12.14
N GLU A 142 -26.87 0.05 11.71
CA GLU A 142 -28.32 0.19 12.00
C GLU A 142 -28.63 0.06 13.49
N LYS A 143 -27.89 -0.80 14.20
CA LYS A 143 -28.05 -1.05 15.64
C LYS A 143 -26.70 -0.97 16.34
N TYR A 144 -26.71 -0.75 17.66
CA TYR A 144 -25.48 -0.78 18.44
C TYR A 144 -24.91 -2.18 18.54
N TRP A 145 -23.59 -2.26 18.25
CA TRP A 145 -22.85 -3.51 18.37
C TRP A 145 -22.41 -3.75 19.80
N ILE A 146 -22.63 -4.97 20.28
CA ILE A 146 -22.03 -5.50 21.50
C ILE A 146 -20.86 -6.39 21.12
N SER A 147 -19.66 -6.05 21.58
CA SER A 147 -18.43 -6.74 21.20
C SER A 147 -18.48 -8.24 21.47
N ILE A 148 -17.89 -9.02 20.58
CA ILE A 148 -17.66 -10.47 20.78
C ILE A 148 -16.65 -10.61 21.93
N GLY A 149 -17.05 -11.29 23.02
CA GLY A 149 -16.22 -11.38 24.23
C GLY A 149 -16.26 -10.08 25.04
N ASN A 150 -17.36 -9.82 25.73
CA ASN A 150 -17.61 -8.59 26.46
C ASN A 150 -17.03 -8.57 27.89
N ALA A 151 -16.33 -9.62 28.30
CA ALA A 151 -15.64 -9.74 29.59
C ALA A 151 -14.40 -10.64 29.44
N GLU A 152 -13.41 -10.49 30.32
CA GLU A 152 -12.15 -11.24 30.24
C GLU A 152 -12.35 -12.76 30.34
N ASP A 153 -13.26 -13.21 31.22
CA ASP A 153 -13.66 -14.61 31.39
C ASP A 153 -14.53 -15.14 30.26
N LYS A 154 -14.90 -14.28 29.30
CA LYS A 154 -15.72 -14.59 28.12
C LYS A 154 -15.00 -14.24 26.83
N ALA A 155 -13.67 -14.38 26.84
CA ALA A 155 -12.88 -14.08 25.66
C ALA A 155 -13.14 -15.04 24.51
N PHE A 156 -13.14 -14.52 23.29
CA PHE A 156 -13.16 -15.34 22.09
C PHE A 156 -11.81 -16.04 21.91
N SER A 157 -11.83 -17.35 21.62
CA SER A 157 -10.63 -18.19 21.50
C SER A 157 -10.59 -19.01 20.20
N GLY A 158 -11.47 -18.71 19.24
CA GLY A 158 -11.56 -19.42 17.97
C GLY A 158 -10.71 -18.80 16.86
N HIS A 159 -10.88 -19.34 15.66
CA HIS A 159 -10.30 -18.85 14.41
C HIS A 159 -11.36 -18.08 13.62
N PHE A 160 -11.14 -16.79 13.42
CA PHE A 160 -12.03 -15.91 12.66
C PHE A 160 -11.38 -15.45 11.37
N ASN A 161 -11.84 -15.96 10.24
CA ASN A 161 -11.39 -15.58 8.92
C ASN A 161 -12.40 -14.58 8.31
N GLY A 162 -12.02 -13.30 8.23
CA GLY A 162 -12.80 -12.28 7.52
C GLY A 162 -12.94 -12.56 6.03
N ASN A 163 -12.10 -13.49 5.48
CA ASN A 163 -12.15 -13.93 4.10
C ASN A 163 -12.08 -12.73 3.12
N GLY A 164 -11.46 -11.61 3.55
CA GLY A 164 -11.32 -10.35 2.84
C GLY A 164 -12.54 -9.42 2.91
N TYR A 165 -13.60 -9.80 3.60
CA TYR A 165 -14.76 -8.94 3.81
C TYR A 165 -14.54 -7.91 4.91
N GLU A 166 -15.35 -6.86 4.88
CA GLU A 166 -15.34 -5.76 5.83
C GLU A 166 -16.56 -5.83 6.76
N VAL A 167 -16.33 -5.52 8.03
CA VAL A 167 -17.39 -5.29 9.01
C VAL A 167 -17.41 -3.80 9.37
N LYS A 168 -18.55 -3.16 9.18
CA LYS A 168 -18.75 -1.76 9.54
C LYS A 168 -19.48 -1.67 10.88
N LEU A 169 -18.85 -0.97 11.85
CA LEU A 169 -19.29 -0.94 13.24
C LEU A 169 -19.97 0.37 13.64
N ASN A 170 -20.87 0.28 14.62
CA ASN A 170 -21.19 1.32 15.56
C ASN A 170 -21.38 0.68 16.94
N THR A 171 -20.37 0.74 17.81
CA THR A 171 -20.46 0.08 19.11
C THR A 171 -21.29 0.88 20.11
N GLU A 172 -21.99 0.18 21.00
CA GLU A 172 -22.43 0.78 22.24
C GLU A 172 -21.20 1.08 23.13
N ASN A 173 -21.33 2.10 23.99
CA ASN A 173 -20.29 2.40 24.97
C ASN A 173 -20.17 1.28 26.00
N GLN A 174 -19.12 0.48 25.89
CA GLN A 174 -18.81 -0.67 26.73
C GLN A 174 -17.45 -0.45 27.38
N LYS A 175 -17.21 -1.11 28.51
CA LYS A 175 -15.92 -0.99 29.22
C LYS A 175 -14.73 -1.28 28.30
N VAL A 176 -14.86 -2.34 27.49
CA VAL A 176 -13.89 -2.70 26.45
C VAL A 176 -14.65 -2.90 25.14
N SER A 177 -14.32 -2.11 24.13
CA SER A 177 -15.04 -2.05 22.85
C SER A 177 -14.16 -2.38 21.66
N GLY A 178 -14.78 -2.98 20.64
CA GLY A 178 -14.21 -3.35 19.36
C GLY A 178 -15.19 -4.22 18.57
N LEU A 179 -14.77 -4.78 17.42
CA LEU A 179 -15.50 -5.91 16.87
C LEU A 179 -15.46 -7.08 17.88
N PHE A 180 -14.28 -7.35 18.42
CA PHE A 180 -14.03 -8.20 19.56
C PHE A 180 -13.69 -7.33 20.77
N GLY A 181 -14.27 -7.62 21.93
CA GLY A 181 -13.89 -6.98 23.20
C GLY A 181 -12.63 -7.63 23.75
N TYR A 182 -12.72 -8.91 24.11
CA TYR A 182 -11.60 -9.72 24.61
C TYR A 182 -11.34 -10.92 23.71
N THR A 183 -10.06 -11.15 23.41
CA THR A 183 -9.59 -12.36 22.74
C THR A 183 -8.46 -13.02 23.52
N ALA A 184 -8.45 -14.36 23.57
CA ALA A 184 -7.41 -15.14 24.22
C ALA A 184 -7.16 -16.43 23.43
N ASN A 185 -5.90 -16.67 23.00
CA ASN A 185 -5.54 -17.79 22.13
C ASN A 185 -6.35 -17.82 20.81
N ALA A 186 -6.72 -16.67 20.30
CA ALA A 186 -7.52 -16.54 19.09
C ALA A 186 -6.66 -16.28 17.84
N GLU A 187 -7.23 -16.56 16.68
CA GLU A 187 -6.65 -16.16 15.39
C GLU A 187 -7.68 -15.33 14.60
N ILE A 188 -7.28 -14.13 14.16
CA ILE A 188 -8.10 -13.22 13.33
C ILE A 188 -7.33 -12.92 12.06
N THR A 189 -7.88 -13.26 10.91
CA THR A 189 -7.20 -13.13 9.62
C THR A 189 -8.09 -12.56 8.54
N LEU A 190 -7.48 -11.89 7.56
CA LEU A 190 -8.13 -11.41 6.33
C LEU A 190 -9.41 -10.59 6.61
N LEU A 191 -9.35 -9.67 7.58
CA LEU A 191 -10.51 -8.90 8.04
C LEU A 191 -10.29 -7.40 7.87
N GLY A 192 -11.27 -6.73 7.24
CA GLY A 192 -11.41 -5.27 7.25
C GLY A 192 -12.42 -4.82 8.30
N VAL A 193 -12.15 -3.70 8.97
CA VAL A 193 -13.10 -3.08 9.90
C VAL A 193 -13.16 -1.57 9.65
N ASP A 194 -14.38 -1.03 9.59
CA ASP A 194 -14.66 0.40 9.42
C ASP A 194 -15.74 0.86 10.43
N GLY A 195 -15.97 2.16 10.53
CA GLY A 195 -17.07 2.75 11.32
C GLY A 195 -16.63 3.45 12.59
N LEU A 196 -17.38 3.24 13.67
CA LEU A 196 -17.19 3.90 14.96
C LEU A 196 -17.15 2.88 16.11
N VAL A 197 -16.06 2.94 16.87
CA VAL A 197 -15.94 2.26 18.16
C VAL A 197 -15.93 3.28 19.27
N SER A 198 -16.91 3.20 20.18
CA SER A 198 -16.97 3.96 21.42
C SER A 198 -16.80 3.01 22.60
N GLY A 199 -15.84 3.27 23.48
CA GLY A 199 -15.59 2.51 24.70
C GLY A 199 -15.57 3.42 25.92
N GLU A 200 -15.84 2.86 27.11
CA GLU A 200 -15.63 3.58 28.37
C GLU A 200 -14.12 3.69 28.63
N ASP A 201 -13.44 2.56 28.88
CA ASP A 201 -12.02 2.53 29.26
C ASP A 201 -11.13 2.26 28.06
N ILE A 202 -11.45 1.22 27.24
CA ILE A 202 -10.57 0.68 26.21
C ILE A 202 -11.30 0.51 24.90
N GLY A 203 -10.69 0.98 23.80
CA GLY A 203 -11.20 0.82 22.46
C GLY A 203 -10.16 0.29 21.47
N GLY A 204 -10.53 -0.66 20.63
CA GLY A 204 -9.74 -1.11 19.49
C GLY A 204 -10.63 -1.33 18.27
N GLY A 205 -10.17 -0.97 17.08
CA GLY A 205 -10.98 -1.15 15.87
C GLY A 205 -11.35 -2.62 15.65
N ILE A 206 -10.38 -3.52 15.80
CA ILE A 206 -10.60 -4.96 15.68
C ILE A 206 -10.81 -5.59 17.06
N VAL A 207 -9.88 -5.38 17.98
CA VAL A 207 -9.92 -6.03 19.31
C VAL A 207 -9.69 -4.98 20.41
N GLY A 208 -10.53 -4.99 21.46
CA GLY A 208 -10.29 -4.16 22.64
C GLY A 208 -9.06 -4.62 23.41
N ILE A 209 -9.04 -5.88 23.87
CA ILE A 209 -7.88 -6.50 24.55
C ILE A 209 -7.55 -7.84 23.93
N ALA A 210 -6.33 -7.99 23.45
CA ALA A 210 -5.80 -9.21 22.82
C ALA A 210 -4.70 -9.86 23.67
N ARG A 211 -4.85 -11.14 24.03
CA ARG A 211 -3.85 -11.95 24.72
C ARG A 211 -3.60 -13.24 23.93
N ASP A 212 -2.32 -13.62 23.75
CA ASP A 212 -1.97 -14.85 23.01
C ASP A 212 -2.71 -14.95 21.67
N THR A 213 -2.96 -13.80 21.03
CA THR A 213 -3.84 -13.68 19.86
C THR A 213 -3.02 -13.35 18.63
N LYS A 214 -3.28 -14.06 17.54
CA LYS A 214 -2.71 -13.79 16.22
C LYS A 214 -3.67 -12.92 15.40
N ILE A 215 -3.17 -11.78 14.88
CA ILE A 215 -3.90 -10.90 13.96
C ILE A 215 -3.04 -10.75 12.70
N GLU A 216 -3.54 -11.16 11.56
CA GLU A 216 -2.77 -11.21 10.32
C GLU A 216 -3.58 -10.78 9.11
N ASN A 217 -2.95 -9.97 8.24
CA ASN A 217 -3.60 -9.50 7.01
C ASN A 217 -4.93 -8.79 7.29
N CYS A 218 -4.94 -7.87 8.24
CA CYS A 218 -6.12 -7.14 8.66
C CYS A 218 -5.94 -5.63 8.52
N TYR A 219 -7.04 -4.90 8.42
CA TYR A 219 -7.00 -3.44 8.47
C TYR A 219 -8.15 -2.87 9.29
N SER A 220 -7.95 -1.62 9.77
CA SER A 220 -8.99 -0.83 10.43
C SER A 220 -8.98 0.61 9.94
N ASN A 221 -10.12 1.05 9.42
CA ASN A 221 -10.40 2.45 9.11
C ASN A 221 -11.29 3.10 10.18
N THR A 222 -11.51 2.42 11.29
CA THR A 222 -12.46 2.75 12.35
C THR A 222 -12.03 3.98 13.13
N ALA A 223 -12.93 4.93 13.35
CA ALA A 223 -12.76 5.93 14.39
C ALA A 223 -12.94 5.27 15.77
N VAL A 224 -11.95 5.39 16.65
CA VAL A 224 -11.96 4.73 17.98
C VAL A 224 -11.80 5.76 19.08
N LEU A 225 -12.74 5.75 20.02
CA LEU A 225 -12.80 6.67 21.15
C LEU A 225 -13.00 5.90 22.46
N ALA A 226 -12.23 6.22 23.48
CA ALA A 226 -12.41 5.74 24.86
C ALA A 226 -11.67 6.69 25.84
N ASP A 227 -11.78 6.42 27.14
CA ASP A 227 -11.16 7.32 28.13
C ASP A 227 -9.67 7.02 28.33
N GLU A 228 -9.27 5.74 28.44
CA GLU A 228 -7.92 5.39 28.87
C GLU A 228 -7.03 4.94 27.70
N TYR A 229 -7.36 3.86 27.02
CA TYR A 229 -6.52 3.26 25.97
C TYR A 229 -7.28 3.09 24.66
N VAL A 230 -6.70 3.61 23.59
CA VAL A 230 -7.27 3.44 22.25
C VAL A 230 -6.17 3.04 21.26
N GLY A 231 -6.47 2.03 20.44
CA GLY A 231 -5.69 1.67 19.27
C GLY A 231 -6.56 1.53 18.03
N GLY A 232 -6.06 1.98 16.89
CA GLY A 232 -6.76 1.82 15.62
C GLY A 232 -7.01 0.35 15.27
N LEU A 233 -6.08 -0.55 15.61
CA LEU A 233 -6.27 -2.00 15.52
C LEU A 233 -6.68 -2.61 16.86
N VAL A 234 -5.88 -2.41 17.91
CA VAL A 234 -6.06 -3.08 19.21
C VAL A 234 -5.90 -2.08 20.35
N GLY A 235 -6.84 -2.05 21.28
CA GLY A 235 -6.79 -1.18 22.46
C GLY A 235 -5.60 -1.52 23.37
N GLN A 236 -5.52 -2.76 23.82
CA GLN A 236 -4.36 -3.29 24.53
C GLN A 236 -3.93 -4.63 23.94
N ILE A 237 -2.66 -4.71 23.56
CA ILE A 237 -2.09 -5.96 23.06
C ILE A 237 -1.09 -6.51 24.06
N LEU A 238 -1.33 -7.74 24.50
CA LEU A 238 -0.64 -8.40 25.59
C LEU A 238 0.31 -9.48 25.08
N SER A 239 1.23 -9.89 25.96
CA SER A 239 2.23 -10.92 25.70
C SER A 239 1.66 -12.17 25.02
N GLY A 240 2.48 -12.81 24.20
CA GLY A 240 2.10 -13.98 23.39
C GLY A 240 1.38 -13.64 22.09
N SER A 241 0.92 -12.39 21.95
CA SER A 241 0.22 -11.96 20.72
C SER A 241 1.19 -11.67 19.58
N LYS A 242 0.72 -11.90 18.36
CA LYS A 242 1.43 -11.59 17.11
C LYS A 242 0.55 -10.80 16.16
N VAL A 243 1.06 -9.68 15.63
CA VAL A 243 0.38 -8.88 14.60
C VAL A 243 1.27 -8.76 13.38
N THR A 244 0.77 -9.16 12.23
CA THR A 244 1.56 -9.20 10.99
C THR A 244 0.76 -8.65 9.82
N ASN A 245 1.41 -7.86 8.97
CA ASN A 245 0.84 -7.36 7.71
C ASN A 245 -0.53 -6.68 7.91
N CYS A 246 -0.57 -5.70 8.82
CA CYS A 246 -1.78 -4.96 9.18
C CYS A 246 -1.59 -3.45 9.07
N TYR A 247 -2.67 -2.72 8.88
CA TYR A 247 -2.61 -1.26 8.93
C TYR A 247 -3.85 -0.63 9.58
N ALA A 248 -3.71 0.64 10.04
CA ALA A 248 -4.83 1.45 10.50
C ALA A 248 -4.75 2.88 9.97
N THR A 249 -5.93 3.44 9.64
CA THR A 249 -6.08 4.81 9.12
C THR A 249 -7.06 5.65 9.89
N GLY A 250 -7.83 5.06 10.80
CA GLY A 250 -8.90 5.71 11.55
C GLY A 250 -8.40 6.73 12.56
N THR A 251 -9.30 7.60 12.99
CA THR A 251 -9.07 8.57 14.08
C THR A 251 -9.06 7.87 15.43
N VAL A 252 -8.10 8.22 16.30
CA VAL A 252 -7.98 7.64 17.65
C VAL A 252 -7.98 8.75 18.71
N LYS A 253 -8.77 8.58 19.80
CA LYS A 253 -8.89 9.56 20.87
C LYS A 253 -9.04 8.91 22.24
N ALA A 254 -8.03 9.07 23.12
CA ALA A 254 -8.01 8.64 24.51
C ALA A 254 -6.89 9.41 25.26
N LYS A 255 -6.72 9.16 26.57
CA LYS A 255 -5.53 9.59 27.31
C LYS A 255 -4.27 8.95 26.73
N LYS A 256 -4.32 7.66 26.39
CA LYS A 256 -3.25 6.88 25.78
C LYS A 256 -3.75 6.35 24.43
N ALA A 257 -3.57 7.15 23.38
CA ALA A 257 -4.03 6.87 22.03
C ALA A 257 -2.86 6.57 21.09
N GLY A 258 -2.83 5.38 20.53
CA GLY A 258 -1.91 4.99 19.47
C GLY A 258 -2.66 4.67 18.18
N THR A 259 -2.07 5.01 17.05
CA THR A 259 -2.71 4.78 15.75
C THR A 259 -2.92 3.30 15.44
N LEU A 260 -2.12 2.40 16.04
CA LEU A 260 -2.29 0.94 15.98
C LEU A 260 -2.71 0.36 17.32
N PHE A 261 -2.00 0.71 18.40
CA PHE A 261 -2.16 0.11 19.73
C PHE A 261 -2.32 1.18 20.80
N GLY A 262 -3.30 1.04 21.67
CA GLY A 262 -3.40 1.90 22.87
C GLY A 262 -2.29 1.57 23.85
N ALA A 263 -2.09 0.29 24.17
CA ALA A 263 -0.94 -0.21 24.90
C ALA A 263 -0.28 -1.39 24.18
N PHE A 264 1.05 -1.37 24.13
CA PHE A 264 1.89 -2.42 23.54
C PHE A 264 2.82 -2.98 24.58
N THR A 265 2.71 -4.25 24.91
CA THR A 265 3.44 -4.87 26.01
C THR A 265 4.63 -5.73 25.55
N ASN A 266 5.52 -6.08 26.48
CA ASN A 266 6.60 -7.03 26.20
C ASN A 266 6.04 -8.39 25.77
N GLY A 267 6.81 -9.10 24.91
CA GLY A 267 6.44 -10.42 24.42
C GLY A 267 5.41 -10.41 23.29
N VAL A 268 5.09 -9.24 22.72
CA VAL A 268 4.32 -9.09 21.51
C VAL A 268 5.24 -9.06 20.30
N SER A 269 4.91 -9.82 19.25
CA SER A 269 5.57 -9.78 17.94
C SER A 269 4.79 -8.86 16.99
N ALA A 270 5.47 -7.91 16.37
CA ALA A 270 4.91 -6.98 15.41
C ALA A 270 5.78 -6.94 14.15
N GLU A 271 5.18 -7.18 12.98
CA GLU A 271 5.90 -7.28 11.71
C GLU A 271 5.05 -6.69 10.59
N ASN A 272 5.66 -5.89 9.71
CA ASN A 272 5.01 -5.29 8.55
C ASN A 272 3.72 -4.55 8.91
N LEU A 273 3.82 -3.60 9.84
CA LEU A 273 2.70 -2.79 10.30
C LEU A 273 2.79 -1.36 9.79
N TYR A 274 1.64 -0.80 9.39
CA TYR A 274 1.57 0.57 8.89
C TYR A 274 0.45 1.36 9.56
N TYR A 275 0.66 2.67 9.67
CA TYR A 275 -0.35 3.57 10.20
C TYR A 275 -0.36 4.91 9.46
N ARG A 276 -1.53 5.52 9.39
CA ARG A 276 -1.67 6.88 8.91
C ARG A 276 -1.10 7.86 9.93
N ILE A 277 -0.21 8.74 9.48
CA ILE A 277 0.33 9.81 10.31
C ILE A 277 -0.80 10.80 10.61
N ILE A 278 -1.11 11.00 11.89
CA ILE A 278 -2.13 11.92 12.38
C ILE A 278 -1.48 12.81 13.44
N GLY A 279 -1.08 14.02 13.04
CA GLY A 279 -0.36 14.93 13.93
C GLY A 279 0.91 14.30 14.49
N ASP A 280 1.08 14.33 15.80
CA ASP A 280 2.20 13.76 16.55
C ASP A 280 1.94 12.35 17.12
N LYS A 281 0.82 11.73 16.74
CA LYS A 281 0.45 10.41 17.27
C LYS A 281 1.41 9.31 16.82
N MET A 282 1.85 8.52 17.79
CA MET A 282 2.68 7.35 17.60
C MET A 282 1.84 6.11 17.26
N PRO A 283 2.45 5.01 16.80
CA PRO A 283 1.71 3.76 16.59
C PRO A 283 1.16 3.15 17.89
N TYR A 284 1.64 3.60 19.03
CA TYR A 284 1.18 3.17 20.36
C TYR A 284 0.92 4.37 21.28
N GLY A 285 -0.06 4.28 22.17
CA GLY A 285 -0.29 5.25 23.25
C GLY A 285 0.63 5.04 24.43
N GLU A 286 0.91 3.78 24.76
CA GLU A 286 1.89 3.34 25.77
C GLU A 286 2.67 2.14 25.24
N ASN A 287 3.99 2.16 25.40
CA ASN A 287 4.86 1.06 25.00
C ASN A 287 5.72 0.60 26.20
N ALA A 288 5.44 -0.56 26.71
CA ALA A 288 6.24 -1.21 27.75
C ALA A 288 7.35 -2.12 27.19
N SER A 289 7.41 -2.28 25.86
CA SER A 289 8.44 -3.06 25.19
C SER A 289 9.73 -2.26 24.99
N THR A 290 10.86 -2.94 24.91
CA THR A 290 12.14 -2.35 24.49
C THR A 290 12.20 -2.08 23.00
N ASN A 291 11.30 -2.67 22.20
CA ASN A 291 11.20 -2.40 20.76
C ASN A 291 10.34 -1.16 20.52
N THR A 292 10.96 -0.09 20.02
CA THR A 292 10.28 1.17 19.69
C THR A 292 9.92 1.29 18.19
N ASN A 293 10.53 0.47 17.34
CA ASN A 293 10.30 0.50 15.88
C ASN A 293 9.40 -0.66 15.47
N ILE A 294 8.12 -0.59 15.89
CA ILE A 294 7.14 -1.66 15.66
C ILE A 294 6.30 -1.46 14.39
N ALA A 295 6.32 -0.28 13.80
CA ALA A 295 5.48 0.06 12.66
C ALA A 295 6.01 1.26 11.87
N THR A 296 5.58 1.38 10.62
CA THR A 296 5.95 2.46 9.71
C THR A 296 4.79 3.44 9.52
N GLY A 297 5.02 4.72 9.86
CA GLY A 297 4.07 5.80 9.57
C GLY A 297 4.09 6.18 8.08
N ARG A 298 2.91 6.43 7.51
CA ARG A 298 2.72 6.89 6.14
C ARG A 298 1.76 8.07 6.10
N THR A 299 1.95 8.99 5.16
CA THR A 299 0.99 10.08 4.94
C THR A 299 -0.31 9.54 4.37
N ASP A 300 -1.39 10.31 4.48
CA ASP A 300 -2.70 9.94 3.96
C ASP A 300 -2.65 9.71 2.43
N GLU A 301 -1.95 10.59 1.71
CA GLU A 301 -1.77 10.50 0.26
C GLU A 301 -1.00 9.22 -0.14
N TYR A 302 0.04 8.88 0.61
CA TYR A 302 0.81 7.67 0.36
C TYR A 302 -0.04 6.41 0.60
N MET A 303 -0.82 6.37 1.70
CA MET A 303 -1.68 5.23 2.00
C MET A 303 -2.86 5.06 1.03
N GLN A 304 -3.17 6.10 0.26
CA GLN A 304 -4.17 6.06 -0.82
C GLN A 304 -3.55 5.72 -2.19
N SER A 305 -2.23 5.60 -2.27
CA SER A 305 -1.52 5.32 -3.53
C SER A 305 -1.32 3.84 -3.78
N ASP A 306 -1.08 3.49 -5.04
CA ASP A 306 -0.71 2.13 -5.44
C ASP A 306 0.59 1.68 -4.79
N ALA A 307 1.52 2.60 -4.49
CA ALA A 307 2.77 2.29 -3.82
C ALA A 307 2.55 1.65 -2.44
N PHE A 308 1.51 2.07 -1.70
CA PHE A 308 1.20 1.47 -0.41
C PHE A 308 0.67 0.03 -0.53
N VAL A 309 -0.02 -0.29 -1.61
CA VAL A 309 -0.41 -1.69 -1.89
C VAL A 309 0.83 -2.57 -2.02
N TYR A 310 1.89 -2.06 -2.64
CA TYR A 310 3.17 -2.79 -2.74
C TYR A 310 3.88 -2.93 -1.39
N ASP A 311 3.81 -1.93 -0.50
CA ASP A 311 4.34 -2.05 0.87
C ASP A 311 3.63 -3.17 1.66
N LEU A 312 2.32 -3.29 1.49
CA LEU A 312 1.50 -4.37 2.06
C LEU A 312 1.69 -5.72 1.33
N TRP A 313 2.27 -5.67 0.13
CA TRP A 313 2.67 -6.82 -0.63
C TRP A 313 3.95 -7.40 -0.03
N CYS A 314 3.80 -8.20 0.96
CA CYS A 314 4.83 -9.16 1.30
C CYS A 314 4.78 -10.28 0.25
N VAL A 315 5.27 -10.01 -0.96
CA VAL A 315 5.66 -11.08 -1.89
C VAL A 315 6.90 -11.73 -1.26
N LYS A 316 6.66 -12.68 -0.40
CA LYS A 316 7.67 -13.67 -0.07
C LYS A 316 7.61 -14.69 -1.19
N GLU A 317 8.65 -14.73 -1.99
CA GLU A 317 8.96 -15.90 -2.75
C GLU A 317 8.98 -17.08 -1.76
N GLN A 318 8.05 -17.99 -1.91
CA GLN A 318 7.98 -19.18 -1.08
C GLN A 318 8.55 -20.34 -1.88
N GLU A 319 9.57 -21.01 -1.36
CA GLU A 319 10.02 -22.27 -1.94
C GLU A 319 9.00 -23.37 -1.63
N VAL A 320 8.32 -23.84 -2.67
CA VAL A 320 7.46 -25.01 -2.63
C VAL A 320 8.05 -26.04 -3.59
N ASP A 321 8.43 -27.20 -3.06
CA ASP A 321 9.06 -28.30 -3.81
C ASP A 321 10.31 -27.89 -4.60
N GLY A 322 11.16 -27.00 -4.03
CA GLY A 322 12.40 -26.53 -4.67
C GLY A 322 12.16 -25.57 -5.85
N LYS A 323 10.99 -24.99 -5.97
CA LYS A 323 10.65 -23.92 -6.92
C LYS A 323 10.21 -22.69 -6.19
N THR A 324 10.76 -21.53 -6.56
CA THR A 324 10.30 -20.24 -6.10
C THR A 324 8.89 -19.99 -6.66
N VAL A 325 7.89 -19.92 -5.78
CA VAL A 325 6.49 -19.65 -6.14
C VAL A 325 6.14 -18.26 -5.60
N GLU A 326 5.71 -17.39 -6.49
CA GLU A 326 5.14 -16.09 -6.11
C GLU A 326 3.79 -16.29 -5.40
N VAL A 327 3.64 -15.70 -4.23
CA VAL A 327 2.38 -15.72 -3.47
C VAL A 327 1.47 -14.60 -3.97
N ALA A 328 0.20 -14.90 -4.19
CA ALA A 328 -0.79 -13.89 -4.62
C ALA A 328 -0.90 -12.73 -3.61
N PRO A 329 -1.10 -11.49 -4.08
CA PRO A 329 -1.25 -10.34 -3.19
C PRO A 329 -2.48 -10.51 -2.30
N ILE A 330 -2.35 -10.07 -1.05
CA ILE A 330 -3.41 -10.12 -0.05
C ILE A 330 -4.24 -8.84 -0.07
N PHE A 331 -3.56 -7.69 -0.28
CA PHE A 331 -4.21 -6.39 -0.38
C PHE A 331 -4.24 -5.90 -1.83
N TYR A 332 -5.29 -5.15 -2.16
CA TYR A 332 -5.57 -4.59 -3.49
C TYR A 332 -5.93 -3.12 -3.36
N VAL A 333 -5.78 -2.38 -4.46
CA VAL A 333 -6.19 -0.99 -4.53
C VAL A 333 -7.69 -0.86 -4.25
N GLY A 334 -8.04 -0.14 -3.19
CA GLY A 334 -9.41 0.17 -2.82
C GLY A 334 -9.88 1.53 -3.35
N SER A 335 -11.09 1.95 -2.96
CA SER A 335 -11.61 3.27 -3.34
C SER A 335 -10.88 4.43 -2.66
N LYS A 336 -10.30 4.19 -1.49
CA LYS A 336 -9.53 5.16 -0.71
C LYS A 336 -8.25 4.55 -0.17
N TYR A 337 -8.32 3.45 0.54
CA TYR A 337 -7.19 2.70 1.09
C TYR A 337 -7.17 1.29 0.53
N PRO A 338 -6.04 0.55 0.60
CA PRO A 338 -6.00 -0.84 0.20
C PRO A 338 -7.09 -1.68 0.88
N VAL A 339 -7.66 -2.61 0.16
CA VAL A 339 -8.67 -3.55 0.67
C VAL A 339 -8.20 -4.98 0.48
N LEU A 340 -8.76 -5.89 1.27
CA LEU A 340 -8.50 -7.32 1.12
C LEU A 340 -9.24 -7.86 -0.11
N ASN A 341 -8.62 -8.79 -0.82
CA ASN A 341 -9.22 -9.37 -2.01
C ASN A 341 -10.32 -10.36 -1.64
N ASN A 342 -11.56 -10.02 -1.93
CA ASN A 342 -12.59 -10.99 -1.68
C ASN A 342 -13.88 -10.94 -2.47
N GLU A 343 -14.27 -9.85 -3.11
CA GLU A 343 -15.69 -9.67 -3.33
C GLU A 343 -16.18 -9.61 -4.77
N TYR A 344 -15.36 -9.85 -5.77
CA TYR A 344 -15.84 -9.66 -7.13
C TYR A 344 -15.73 -10.94 -7.94
N LYS A 345 -16.87 -11.61 -8.12
CA LYS A 345 -17.05 -12.64 -9.15
C LYS A 345 -16.91 -12.06 -10.56
N GLU A 346 -17.09 -10.76 -10.72
CA GLU A 346 -16.86 -10.02 -11.96
C GLU A 346 -15.54 -9.26 -11.90
N SER A 347 -14.81 -9.22 -13.03
CA SER A 347 -13.60 -8.41 -13.17
C SER A 347 -13.96 -6.94 -13.01
N LYS A 348 -13.35 -6.28 -12.03
CA LYS A 348 -13.47 -4.84 -11.84
C LYS A 348 -12.10 -4.20 -11.90
N ILE A 349 -11.86 -3.40 -12.92
CA ILE A 349 -10.67 -2.56 -13.00
C ILE A 349 -10.82 -1.42 -11.98
N ILE A 350 -9.76 -1.19 -11.20
CA ILE A 350 -9.74 -0.13 -10.18
C ILE A 350 -8.78 0.98 -10.62
N SER A 351 -7.60 0.60 -11.10
CA SER A 351 -6.63 1.55 -11.63
C SER A 351 -5.75 0.92 -12.71
N ILE A 352 -5.13 1.78 -13.51
CA ILE A 352 -4.14 1.41 -14.53
C ILE A 352 -2.91 2.27 -14.26
N ASN A 353 -1.74 1.66 -14.20
CA ASN A 353 -0.47 2.38 -14.22
C ASN A 353 0.25 2.09 -15.55
N LEU A 354 0.41 3.13 -16.36
CA LEU A 354 1.05 3.03 -17.68
C LEU A 354 2.50 3.50 -17.57
N VAL A 355 3.42 2.67 -18.04
CA VAL A 355 4.86 2.93 -18.04
C VAL A 355 5.41 2.77 -19.45
N SER A 356 6.27 3.69 -19.87
CA SER A 356 7.04 3.60 -21.12
C SER A 356 8.35 2.84 -20.90
N SER A 357 8.95 2.33 -21.99
CA SER A 357 10.27 1.72 -21.96
C SER A 357 11.43 2.71 -21.73
N GLY A 358 11.14 4.03 -21.79
CA GLY A 358 12.12 5.08 -21.55
C GLY A 358 11.47 6.46 -21.43
N GLU A 359 12.23 7.44 -20.94
CA GLU A 359 11.81 8.84 -20.84
C GLU A 359 11.86 9.57 -22.19
N SER A 360 12.70 9.10 -23.10
CA SER A 360 12.82 9.57 -24.48
C SER A 360 12.80 8.40 -25.44
N LEU A 361 12.01 8.50 -26.51
CA LEU A 361 11.78 7.45 -27.49
C LEU A 361 12.28 7.93 -28.86
N GLU A 362 13.03 7.09 -29.55
CA GLU A 362 13.49 7.36 -30.90
C GLU A 362 12.38 7.11 -31.92
N THR A 363 12.30 7.96 -32.96
CA THR A 363 11.38 7.71 -34.08
C THR A 363 11.80 6.49 -34.90
N ASP A 364 10.88 5.92 -35.64
CA ASP A 364 11.05 4.80 -36.57
C ASP A 364 11.59 3.49 -35.92
N THR A 365 11.53 3.43 -34.61
CA THR A 365 11.86 2.24 -33.83
C THR A 365 10.64 1.79 -32.99
N SER A 366 10.67 0.51 -32.58
CA SER A 366 9.59 -0.05 -31.77
C SER A 366 9.89 0.10 -30.27
N HIS A 367 8.96 0.66 -29.53
CA HIS A 367 9.03 0.86 -28.08
C HIS A 367 7.92 0.11 -27.38
N THR A 368 8.21 -0.43 -26.19
CA THR A 368 7.20 -1.14 -25.41
C THR A 368 6.61 -0.22 -24.35
N PHE A 369 5.28 -0.18 -24.29
CA PHE A 369 4.53 0.40 -23.19
C PHE A 369 3.85 -0.71 -22.40
N THR A 370 3.98 -0.65 -21.09
CA THR A 370 3.42 -1.64 -20.18
C THR A 370 2.33 -1.02 -19.34
N ALA A 371 1.11 -1.51 -19.47
CA ALA A 371 0.01 -1.17 -18.58
C ALA A 371 -0.07 -2.21 -17.46
N LYS A 372 0.17 -1.79 -16.23
CA LYS A 372 -0.11 -2.58 -15.03
C LYS A 372 -1.54 -2.28 -14.58
N ILE A 373 -2.36 -3.31 -14.53
CA ILE A 373 -3.80 -3.23 -14.31
C ILE A 373 -4.08 -3.77 -12.91
N TYR A 374 -4.62 -2.94 -12.06
CA TYR A 374 -5.03 -3.29 -10.72
C TYR A 374 -6.55 -3.42 -10.67
N GLY A 375 -7.02 -4.47 -10.07
CA GLY A 375 -8.45 -4.73 -10.02
C GLY A 375 -8.77 -6.02 -9.26
N LYS A 376 -10.06 -6.34 -9.24
CA LYS A 376 -10.55 -7.54 -8.58
C LYS A 376 -11.01 -8.54 -9.64
N ASN A 377 -10.73 -9.83 -9.41
CA ASN A 377 -11.09 -10.93 -10.31
C ASN A 377 -10.69 -10.69 -11.77
N LEU A 378 -9.51 -10.10 -12.00
CA LEU A 378 -9.01 -9.89 -13.35
C LEU A 378 -9.00 -11.23 -14.09
N ASN A 379 -9.41 -11.21 -15.34
CA ASN A 379 -9.44 -12.39 -16.20
C ASN A 379 -8.87 -12.08 -17.61
N LYS A 380 -8.65 -13.09 -18.41
CA LYS A 380 -8.06 -12.95 -19.74
C LYS A 380 -8.94 -12.26 -20.78
N ASN A 381 -10.20 -11.98 -20.45
CA ASN A 381 -11.14 -11.33 -21.38
C ASN A 381 -11.08 -9.78 -21.31
N ILE A 382 -10.16 -9.23 -20.53
CA ILE A 382 -9.96 -7.80 -20.42
C ILE A 382 -9.31 -7.30 -21.72
N THR A 383 -9.96 -6.35 -22.37
CA THR A 383 -9.47 -5.68 -23.58
C THR A 383 -9.14 -4.23 -23.29
N ALA A 384 -7.99 -3.78 -23.77
CA ALA A 384 -7.55 -2.39 -23.65
C ALA A 384 -7.77 -1.62 -24.97
N LYS A 385 -8.10 -0.35 -24.81
CA LYS A 385 -8.09 0.61 -25.91
C LYS A 385 -6.86 1.50 -25.74
N TRP A 386 -5.97 1.41 -26.72
CA TRP A 386 -4.78 2.24 -26.77
C TRP A 386 -4.98 3.41 -27.72
N SER A 387 -4.42 4.55 -27.41
CA SER A 387 -4.47 5.74 -28.26
C SER A 387 -3.30 6.66 -27.97
N SER A 388 -3.04 7.58 -28.90
CA SER A 388 -2.09 8.68 -28.72
C SER A 388 -2.73 10.01 -29.14
N ASP A 389 -2.21 11.10 -28.62
CA ASP A 389 -2.54 12.47 -28.99
C ASP A 389 -1.91 12.89 -30.34
N ASN A 390 -0.96 12.09 -30.88
CA ASN A 390 -0.29 12.38 -32.13
C ASN A 390 -0.54 11.29 -33.18
N SER A 391 -0.95 11.68 -34.37
CA SER A 391 -1.25 10.79 -35.50
C SER A 391 -0.04 10.08 -36.09
N ALA A 392 1.18 10.51 -35.76
CA ALA A 392 2.42 9.81 -36.12
C ALA A 392 2.61 8.51 -35.32
N VAL A 393 1.86 8.34 -34.25
CA VAL A 393 2.01 7.18 -33.34
C VAL A 393 1.12 6.05 -33.78
N THR A 394 1.72 4.93 -34.14
CA THR A 394 1.04 3.65 -34.33
C THR A 394 1.17 2.83 -33.07
N VAL A 395 0.05 2.35 -32.55
CA VAL A 395 -0.01 1.51 -31.35
C VAL A 395 -0.56 0.15 -31.70
N GLU A 396 0.18 -0.88 -31.43
CA GLU A 396 -0.21 -2.27 -31.58
C GLU A 396 -0.18 -2.98 -30.23
N GLN A 397 -1.32 -3.52 -29.82
CA GLN A 397 -1.37 -4.35 -28.62
C GLN A 397 -0.62 -5.64 -28.92
N SER A 398 0.46 -5.91 -28.19
CA SER A 398 1.40 -6.99 -28.49
C SER A 398 1.09 -8.31 -27.77
N SER A 399 0.20 -8.29 -26.78
CA SER A 399 -0.07 -9.48 -25.96
C SER A 399 -1.49 -9.48 -25.42
N ASP A 400 -1.96 -10.68 -25.09
CA ASP A 400 -3.08 -10.83 -24.17
C ASP A 400 -2.66 -10.42 -22.77
N ILE A 401 -3.65 -10.08 -21.94
CA ILE A 401 -3.36 -9.78 -20.54
C ILE A 401 -2.76 -10.98 -19.84
N THR A 402 -1.61 -10.78 -19.21
CA THR A 402 -1.00 -11.72 -18.28
C THR A 402 -1.36 -11.32 -16.87
N ILE A 403 -1.89 -12.26 -16.08
CA ILE A 403 -2.26 -12.00 -14.69
C ILE A 403 -1.33 -12.78 -13.78
N THR A 404 -0.54 -12.04 -13.01
CA THR A 404 0.40 -12.60 -12.04
C THR A 404 0.13 -11.94 -10.70
N ASN A 405 -0.14 -12.72 -9.68
CA ASN A 405 -0.40 -12.23 -8.31
C ASN A 405 -1.54 -11.19 -8.23
N GLY A 406 -2.58 -11.34 -9.04
CA GLY A 406 -3.72 -10.42 -9.06
C GLY A 406 -3.47 -9.11 -9.80
N VAL A 407 -2.28 -8.88 -10.35
CA VAL A 407 -1.96 -7.75 -11.23
C VAL A 407 -2.03 -8.20 -12.67
N GLY A 408 -2.81 -7.51 -13.47
CA GLY A 408 -2.82 -7.66 -14.91
C GLY A 408 -1.66 -6.89 -15.54
N THR A 409 -0.96 -7.50 -16.49
CA THR A 409 0.06 -6.82 -17.29
C THR A 409 -0.32 -6.94 -18.75
N LEU A 410 -0.34 -5.82 -19.45
CA LEU A 410 -0.66 -5.73 -20.88
C LEU A 410 0.39 -4.87 -21.55
N ASN A 411 0.99 -5.37 -22.62
CA ASN A 411 2.00 -4.66 -23.37
C ASN A 411 1.44 -4.17 -24.70
N ALA A 412 1.91 -3.02 -25.15
CA ALA A 412 1.70 -2.51 -26.49
C ALA A 412 3.03 -2.11 -27.12
N SER A 413 3.18 -2.43 -28.38
CA SER A 413 4.27 -1.94 -29.22
C SER A 413 3.86 -0.59 -29.85
N ILE A 414 4.74 0.38 -29.76
CA ILE A 414 4.53 1.73 -30.28
C ILE A 414 5.64 2.08 -31.24
N ILE A 415 5.25 2.56 -32.41
CA ILE A 415 6.17 3.10 -33.42
C ILE A 415 5.78 4.56 -33.70
N ILE A 416 6.75 5.42 -33.69
CA ILE A 416 6.60 6.85 -33.98
C ILE A 416 7.15 7.12 -35.38
N ASP A 417 6.29 7.41 -36.33
CA ASP A 417 6.64 7.72 -37.72
C ASP A 417 7.24 9.14 -37.81
N SER A 418 8.55 9.25 -38.04
CA SER A 418 9.27 10.53 -38.13
C SER A 418 8.69 11.44 -39.24
N ALA A 419 8.22 10.86 -40.35
CA ALA A 419 7.66 11.63 -41.48
C ALA A 419 6.31 12.30 -41.15
N LYS A 420 5.59 11.79 -40.13
CA LYS A 420 4.28 12.32 -39.72
C LYS A 420 4.34 13.10 -38.40
N LEU A 421 5.45 13.03 -37.67
CA LEU A 421 5.58 13.63 -36.33
C LEU A 421 5.45 15.15 -36.33
N GLY A 422 5.87 15.82 -37.41
CA GLY A 422 5.89 17.28 -37.51
C GLY A 422 6.89 17.88 -36.53
N ASN A 423 6.48 18.91 -35.80
CA ASN A 423 7.34 19.60 -34.81
C ASN A 423 7.12 19.10 -33.37
N ALA A 424 6.41 18.00 -33.18
CA ALA A 424 6.13 17.50 -31.83
C ALA A 424 7.42 16.97 -31.17
N LYS A 425 7.69 17.44 -29.95
CA LYS A 425 8.83 16.99 -29.14
C LYS A 425 8.43 16.01 -28.06
N ASP A 426 7.14 15.95 -27.79
CA ASP A 426 6.53 15.06 -26.82
C ASP A 426 5.31 14.41 -27.45
N ILE A 427 5.02 13.19 -27.06
CA ILE A 427 3.79 12.46 -27.38
C ILE A 427 3.19 11.92 -26.11
N THR A 428 1.87 11.80 -26.09
CA THR A 428 1.16 11.17 -24.97
C THR A 428 0.51 9.87 -25.46
N VAL A 429 0.77 8.79 -24.75
CA VAL A 429 0.13 7.49 -24.98
C VAL A 429 -0.84 7.22 -23.85
N LYS A 430 -2.04 6.78 -24.21
CA LYS A 430 -3.13 6.46 -23.28
C LYS A 430 -3.54 4.99 -23.41
N CYS A 431 -3.74 4.34 -22.27
CA CYS A 431 -4.41 3.04 -22.18
C CYS A 431 -5.72 3.20 -21.41
N GLU A 432 -6.82 2.64 -21.93
CA GLU A 432 -8.15 2.71 -21.34
C GLU A 432 -8.78 1.31 -21.29
N ILE A 433 -9.32 0.94 -20.12
CA ILE A 433 -9.97 -0.35 -19.88
C ILE A 433 -11.19 -0.12 -18.99
N GLY A 434 -12.38 -0.48 -19.46
CA GLY A 434 -13.61 -0.41 -18.66
C GLY A 434 -13.94 1.01 -18.15
N GLY A 435 -13.55 2.04 -18.90
CA GLY A 435 -13.76 3.44 -18.50
C GLY A 435 -12.67 4.02 -17.58
N ILE A 436 -11.74 3.22 -17.11
CA ILE A 436 -10.55 3.64 -16.35
C ILE A 436 -9.42 3.87 -17.35
N SER A 437 -8.66 4.94 -17.20
CA SER A 437 -7.55 5.23 -18.10
C SER A 437 -6.32 5.75 -17.37
N SER A 438 -5.16 5.48 -17.97
CA SER A 438 -3.87 6.05 -17.59
C SER A 438 -3.15 6.55 -18.84
N ALA A 439 -2.38 7.62 -18.72
CA ALA A 439 -1.61 8.19 -19.81
C ALA A 439 -0.18 8.50 -19.32
N VAL A 440 0.78 8.40 -20.23
CA VAL A 440 2.15 8.79 -20.01
C VAL A 440 2.63 9.64 -21.20
N SER A 441 3.27 10.77 -20.91
CA SER A 441 3.92 11.60 -21.89
C SER A 441 5.40 11.29 -21.92
N VAL A 442 5.95 11.12 -23.11
CA VAL A 442 7.36 10.82 -23.34
C VAL A 442 7.95 11.79 -24.37
N LYS A 443 9.23 12.11 -24.22
CA LYS A 443 9.95 12.90 -25.21
C LYS A 443 10.20 12.08 -26.46
N VAL A 444 10.26 12.75 -27.59
CA VAL A 444 10.62 12.13 -28.85
C VAL A 444 11.99 12.67 -29.29
N SER A 445 12.88 11.77 -29.63
CA SER A 445 14.19 12.07 -30.20
C SER A 445 14.30 11.52 -31.62
N GLU A 446 15.06 12.20 -32.45
CA GLU A 446 15.44 11.65 -33.75
C GLU A 446 16.35 10.42 -33.56
N PRO A 447 16.36 9.48 -34.52
CA PRO A 447 17.25 8.34 -34.46
C PRO A 447 18.71 8.79 -34.35
N LYS A 448 19.49 8.12 -33.52
CA LYS A 448 20.92 8.40 -33.34
C LYS A 448 21.71 8.21 -34.62
N TRP A 449 21.21 7.38 -35.53
CA TRP A 449 21.84 7.07 -36.81
C TRP A 449 20.83 7.17 -37.96
N SER A 450 21.29 7.48 -39.18
CA SER A 450 20.47 7.42 -40.38
C SER A 450 20.27 5.97 -40.84
N GLY A 451 19.08 5.65 -41.35
CA GLY A 451 18.64 4.31 -41.70
C GLY A 451 17.50 3.83 -40.81
N LYS A 452 17.05 2.60 -40.98
CA LYS A 452 15.95 2.00 -40.22
C LYS A 452 16.36 0.77 -39.40
N GLY A 453 17.64 0.40 -39.49
CA GLY A 453 18.13 -0.80 -38.79
C GLY A 453 17.66 -2.13 -39.39
N THR A 454 17.01 -2.13 -40.59
CA THR A 454 16.62 -3.32 -41.32
C THR A 454 17.76 -3.79 -42.26
N GLU A 455 17.63 -4.99 -42.82
CA GLU A 455 18.64 -5.51 -43.78
C GLU A 455 18.70 -4.66 -45.04
N GLU A 456 17.55 -4.15 -45.50
CA GLU A 456 17.46 -3.30 -46.70
C GLU A 456 17.88 -1.86 -46.43
N GLU A 457 17.61 -1.34 -45.22
CA GLU A 457 17.94 0.02 -44.78
C GLU A 457 18.69 0.00 -43.43
N PRO A 458 19.93 -0.51 -43.36
CA PRO A 458 20.69 -0.59 -42.12
C PRO A 458 21.01 0.78 -41.53
N TYR A 459 21.20 0.85 -40.21
CA TYR A 459 21.74 2.04 -39.57
C TYR A 459 23.15 2.32 -40.09
N ILE A 460 23.42 3.56 -40.45
CA ILE A 460 24.74 3.98 -41.02
C ILE A 460 25.60 4.60 -39.91
N ILE A 461 26.72 3.97 -39.65
CA ILE A 461 27.75 4.45 -38.73
C ILE A 461 28.78 5.22 -39.60
N LYS A 462 28.87 6.54 -39.42
CA LYS A 462 29.71 7.43 -40.27
C LYS A 462 30.89 8.01 -39.53
N SER A 463 30.91 7.93 -38.21
CA SER A 463 31.91 8.61 -37.40
C SER A 463 32.33 7.74 -36.19
N LEU A 464 33.45 8.13 -35.56
CA LEU A 464 33.85 7.55 -34.27
C LEU A 464 32.80 7.84 -33.18
N GLU A 465 32.12 8.99 -33.26
CA GLU A 465 31.06 9.37 -32.34
C GLU A 465 29.86 8.42 -32.46
N ASP A 466 29.46 8.05 -33.68
CA ASP A 466 28.41 7.04 -33.92
C ASP A 466 28.79 5.68 -33.30
N MET A 467 30.04 5.27 -33.40
CA MET A 467 30.55 4.04 -32.79
C MET A 467 30.54 4.11 -31.27
N ASN A 468 30.88 5.24 -30.68
CA ASN A 468 30.85 5.44 -29.25
C ASN A 468 29.41 5.40 -28.74
N ILE A 469 28.45 6.02 -29.42
CA ILE A 469 27.03 5.98 -29.12
C ILE A 469 26.52 4.52 -29.15
N LEU A 470 26.92 3.73 -30.15
CA LEU A 470 26.56 2.32 -30.22
C LEU A 470 27.11 1.52 -29.03
N SER A 471 28.41 1.76 -28.71
CA SER A 471 29.08 1.09 -27.61
C SER A 471 28.44 1.42 -26.25
N GLU A 472 28.13 2.68 -25.99
CA GLU A 472 27.43 3.14 -24.78
C GLU A 472 26.04 2.52 -24.70
N SER A 473 25.28 2.55 -25.81
CA SER A 473 23.94 2.01 -25.85
C SER A 473 23.90 0.48 -25.58
N VAL A 474 24.90 -0.26 -26.06
CA VAL A 474 25.05 -1.69 -25.75
C VAL A 474 25.45 -1.90 -24.29
N ALA A 475 26.33 -1.05 -23.73
CA ALA A 475 26.72 -1.08 -22.32
C ALA A 475 25.52 -0.79 -21.40
N ASP A 476 24.58 0.06 -21.83
CA ASP A 476 23.32 0.36 -21.14
C ASP A 476 22.26 -0.76 -21.28
N GLY A 477 22.61 -1.86 -21.95
CA GLY A 477 21.77 -3.06 -22.01
C GLY A 477 20.93 -3.21 -23.28
N ASN A 478 21.07 -2.34 -24.30
CA ASN A 478 20.39 -2.50 -25.56
C ASN A 478 21.04 -3.62 -26.39
N SER A 479 20.29 -4.65 -26.71
CA SER A 479 20.84 -5.86 -27.37
C SER A 479 20.97 -5.76 -28.88
N TYR A 480 20.27 -4.84 -29.54
CA TYR A 480 20.19 -4.69 -31.00
C TYR A 480 20.03 -6.00 -31.78
N LYS A 481 19.40 -7.01 -31.17
CA LYS A 481 19.15 -8.30 -31.78
C LYS A 481 18.25 -8.15 -33.00
N GLY A 482 18.74 -8.56 -34.17
CA GLY A 482 18.00 -8.43 -35.43
C GLY A 482 18.09 -7.06 -36.08
N VAL A 483 18.93 -6.16 -35.56
CA VAL A 483 19.18 -4.84 -36.13
C VAL A 483 20.47 -4.85 -36.94
N TYR A 484 20.43 -4.26 -38.12
CA TYR A 484 21.55 -4.20 -39.06
C TYR A 484 22.21 -2.86 -39.00
N PHE A 485 23.56 -2.89 -38.97
CA PHE A 485 24.42 -1.71 -39.02
C PHE A 485 25.37 -1.80 -40.23
N LYS A 486 25.67 -0.68 -40.83
CA LYS A 486 26.62 -0.53 -41.93
C LYS A 486 27.58 0.63 -41.64
N LEU A 487 28.89 0.41 -41.82
CA LEU A 487 29.92 1.42 -41.78
C LEU A 487 30.01 2.20 -43.10
#